data_e225a93053aa734519b9f715add22337
#
_entry.id   e225a93053aa734519b9f715add22337
#
_cell.length_a   1.000
_cell.length_b   1.000
_cell.length_c   1.000
_cell.angle_alpha   90.00
_cell.angle_beta   90.00
_cell.angle_gamma   90.00
#
_symmetry.space_group_name_H-M   'P 1'
#
loop_
_entity.id
_entity.type
_entity.pdbx_description
1 polymer ?
#
loop_
_entity_poly.entity_id
_entity_poly.type
_entity_poly.pdbx_seq_one_letter_code
_entity_poly.pdbx_strand_id
1 'polypeptide(L)'
;MTSDDQPPRRFPQPWMTHFLAALFAVSAVPAIAGEVRISGFTAVDLRWFPQSPKFDGQFSGVETSVVINPEFRYKANGGRLQIAFIPFARLSGRDAERTHFDIREAYVAQRLGDWDYLVGINRVFWGVTESRHLVNIINQTDAIEDTDEEDKLGQPMINIGLQKDWGRLDVFVLPGFRERPFSGSTGRLRTKETVDDDQAVFESSAGNAHVDFAGRYSHFIGDWDVGVSLFHGLSREARLPIGAGGRRVPHYDLITQAGLDLQYTVDEWLWKLEGIAREGHGDPFAAMVGGFEYTFFQVADSAADVGLLAELHWDGRDEANAPATSFDNDLFMGARLALNDVDDSQALVGSVIDLEDGTVSLFVEAERRIGDTWKVEAEARFLVNTDRRNTLAPFERDSFVNLRLARYF
;
A
#
# COMPACT_ATOMS: atom_id res chain seq x y z
N MET A 1 32.60 19.27 9.89
CA MET A 1 31.95 20.08 8.84
C MET A 1 32.27 19.43 7.50
N THR A 2 31.46 18.48 7.11
CA THR A 2 31.37 17.98 5.73
C THR A 2 29.89 17.87 5.46
N SER A 3 29.35 18.83 4.74
CA SER A 3 28.01 18.84 4.22
C SER A 3 27.93 17.71 3.18
N ASP A 4 27.23 16.64 3.47
CA ASP A 4 26.77 15.69 2.46
C ASP A 4 25.69 16.41 1.61
N ASP A 5 26.16 17.12 0.59
CA ASP A 5 25.34 17.59 -0.53
C ASP A 5 25.00 16.37 -1.41
N GLN A 6 23.98 15.60 -1.01
CA GLN A 6 23.35 14.69 -1.95
C GLN A 6 22.48 15.51 -2.92
N PRO A 7 22.67 15.40 -4.23
CA PRO A 7 21.80 16.06 -5.18
C PRO A 7 20.36 15.49 -5.04
N PRO A 8 19.33 16.33 -5.23
CA PRO A 8 17.95 15.85 -5.20
C PRO A 8 17.76 14.74 -6.24
N ARG A 9 17.04 13.69 -5.86
CA ARG A 9 16.73 12.52 -6.71
C ARG A 9 16.35 12.97 -8.11
N ARG A 10 17.00 12.40 -9.10
CA ARG A 10 16.71 12.65 -10.50
C ARG A 10 15.32 12.13 -10.82
N PHE A 11 14.49 13.01 -11.38
CA PHE A 11 13.17 12.72 -11.92
C PHE A 11 13.18 11.55 -12.93
N PRO A 12 12.03 11.07 -13.32
CA PRO A 12 11.59 9.67 -13.37
C PRO A 12 12.59 8.75 -14.06
N GLN A 13 12.60 7.50 -13.64
CA GLN A 13 13.43 6.44 -14.25
C GLN A 13 13.28 6.43 -15.77
N PRO A 14 14.36 6.24 -16.57
CA PRO A 14 14.35 6.45 -18.03
C PRO A 14 13.25 5.71 -18.80
N TRP A 15 12.78 4.56 -18.31
CA TRP A 15 11.71 3.80 -18.92
C TRP A 15 10.31 4.44 -18.74
N MET A 16 10.09 5.20 -17.64
CA MET A 16 8.84 5.97 -17.43
C MET A 16 8.64 7.04 -18.49
N THR A 17 9.70 7.71 -18.93
CA THR A 17 9.64 8.72 -19.99
C THR A 17 9.25 8.11 -21.34
N HIS A 18 9.73 6.93 -21.65
CA HIS A 18 9.36 6.22 -22.89
C HIS A 18 7.93 5.68 -22.86
N PHE A 19 7.48 5.20 -21.69
CA PHE A 19 6.13 4.70 -21.49
C PHE A 19 5.09 5.83 -21.53
N LEU A 20 5.38 6.97 -20.90
CA LEU A 20 4.56 8.18 -20.97
C LEU A 20 4.50 8.76 -22.40
N ALA A 21 5.60 8.76 -23.14
CA ALA A 21 5.62 9.19 -24.54
C ALA A 21 4.75 8.28 -25.44
N ALA A 22 4.71 6.98 -25.17
CA ALA A 22 3.82 6.05 -25.88
C ALA A 22 2.33 6.29 -25.55
N LEU A 23 2.01 6.66 -24.31
CA LEU A 23 0.64 7.04 -23.89
C LEU A 23 0.16 8.32 -24.58
N PHE A 24 1.03 9.32 -24.75
CA PHE A 24 0.70 10.55 -25.45
C PHE A 24 0.56 10.37 -26.99
N ALA A 25 1.22 9.38 -27.58
CA ALA A 25 1.10 9.09 -29.01
C ALA A 25 -0.28 8.50 -29.39
N VAL A 26 -1.05 7.97 -28.44
CA VAL A 26 -2.44 7.48 -28.65
C VAL A 26 -3.46 8.64 -28.68
N SER A 27 -3.05 9.88 -28.44
CA SER A 27 -3.95 11.04 -28.27
C SER A 27 -4.53 11.66 -29.58
N ALA A 28 -4.46 10.99 -30.73
CA ALA A 28 -5.30 11.31 -31.89
C ALA A 28 -6.70 10.65 -31.79
N VAL A 29 -7.32 10.69 -30.59
CA VAL A 29 -8.70 10.25 -30.41
C VAL A 29 -9.60 11.35 -31.02
N PRO A 30 -10.49 11.04 -31.98
CA PRO A 30 -11.49 11.99 -32.42
C PRO A 30 -12.26 12.49 -31.19
N ALA A 31 -12.69 13.76 -31.21
CA ALA A 31 -13.44 14.38 -30.10
C ALA A 31 -14.73 13.59 -29.83
N ILE A 32 -14.61 12.53 -29.01
CA ILE A 32 -15.74 11.75 -28.53
C ILE A 32 -16.36 12.58 -27.42
N ALA A 33 -17.64 12.92 -27.53
CA ALA A 33 -18.35 13.62 -26.46
C ALA A 33 -18.29 12.79 -25.16
N GLY A 34 -17.74 13.38 -24.11
CA GLY A 34 -17.57 12.73 -22.82
C GLY A 34 -17.58 13.74 -21.69
N GLU A 35 -17.57 13.22 -20.47
CA GLU A 35 -17.56 13.98 -19.24
C GLU A 35 -16.13 14.08 -18.70
N VAL A 36 -15.65 15.29 -18.42
CA VAL A 36 -14.40 15.55 -17.70
C VAL A 36 -14.76 15.87 -16.27
N ARG A 37 -14.14 15.15 -15.35
CA ARG A 37 -14.21 15.42 -13.90
C ARG A 37 -12.81 15.76 -13.40
N ILE A 38 -12.71 16.89 -12.71
CA ILE A 38 -11.52 17.30 -11.96
C ILE A 38 -11.92 17.31 -10.50
N SER A 39 -11.18 16.57 -9.69
CA SER A 39 -11.36 16.46 -8.24
C SER A 39 -10.00 16.23 -7.59
N GLY A 40 -9.98 16.04 -6.28
CA GLY A 40 -8.75 15.75 -5.56
C GLY A 40 -8.69 16.49 -4.24
N PHE A 41 -7.52 16.51 -3.65
CA PHE A 41 -7.31 17.24 -2.40
C PHE A 41 -5.92 17.87 -2.30
N THR A 42 -5.83 18.85 -1.41
CA THR A 42 -4.59 19.34 -0.84
C THR A 42 -4.67 19.17 0.67
N ALA A 43 -3.58 18.73 1.30
CA ALA A 43 -3.58 18.49 2.74
C ALA A 43 -2.32 19.05 3.41
N VAL A 44 -2.44 19.32 4.70
CA VAL A 44 -1.33 19.58 5.62
C VAL A 44 -1.34 18.46 6.65
N ASP A 45 -0.20 17.80 6.81
CA ASP A 45 0.02 16.77 7.82
C ASP A 45 0.93 17.31 8.92
N LEU A 46 0.60 16.97 10.17
CA LEU A 46 1.41 17.22 11.35
C LEU A 46 1.67 15.87 12.04
N ARG A 47 2.86 15.30 11.82
CA ARG A 47 3.26 14.02 12.45
C ARG A 47 4.18 14.31 13.63
N TRP A 48 3.72 14.00 14.82
CA TRP A 48 4.44 14.22 16.07
C TRP A 48 4.98 12.92 16.64
N PHE A 49 6.28 12.90 16.89
CA PHE A 49 6.99 11.82 17.57
C PHE A 49 7.26 12.24 19.02
N PRO A 50 6.54 11.71 20.02
CA PRO A 50 6.69 12.10 21.43
C PRO A 50 8.02 11.66 22.04
N GLN A 51 8.62 10.60 21.53
CA GLN A 51 9.87 10.04 22.05
C GLN A 51 11.07 10.60 21.32
N SER A 52 12.19 10.73 22.07
CA SER A 52 13.49 11.06 21.47
C SER A 52 13.90 10.00 20.45
N PRO A 53 14.56 10.39 19.34
CA PRO A 53 15.00 9.47 18.32
C PRO A 53 15.94 8.40 18.89
N LYS A 54 15.90 7.20 18.29
CA LYS A 54 16.75 6.07 18.68
C LYS A 54 18.15 6.16 18.09
N PHE A 55 18.28 6.72 16.88
CA PHE A 55 19.53 6.77 16.14
C PHE A 55 19.97 8.21 15.88
N ASP A 56 21.30 8.41 15.84
CA ASP A 56 21.88 9.71 15.50
C ASP A 56 21.42 10.16 14.09
N GLY A 57 21.24 11.47 13.95
CA GLY A 57 20.81 12.11 12.72
C GLY A 57 19.29 12.18 12.53
N GLN A 58 18.51 11.32 13.17
CA GLN A 58 17.05 11.39 13.11
C GLN A 58 16.53 12.70 13.71
N PHE A 59 15.51 13.29 13.11
CA PHE A 59 14.84 14.47 13.68
C PHE A 59 14.04 14.11 14.93
N SER A 60 13.73 15.11 15.77
CA SER A 60 12.87 15.00 16.95
C SER A 60 11.65 15.91 16.84
N GLY A 61 10.58 15.57 17.53
CA GLY A 61 9.37 16.37 17.64
C GLY A 61 8.45 16.26 16.42
N VAL A 62 8.06 17.40 15.83
CA VAL A 62 7.05 17.46 14.78
C VAL A 62 7.67 17.51 13.40
N GLU A 63 7.12 16.70 12.49
CA GLU A 63 7.27 16.82 11.05
C GLU A 63 6.01 17.43 10.45
N THR A 64 6.18 18.47 9.64
CA THR A 64 5.09 19.07 8.86
C THR A 64 5.30 18.73 7.40
N SER A 65 4.24 18.30 6.72
CA SER A 65 4.27 18.08 5.27
C SER A 65 3.02 18.62 4.58
N VAL A 66 3.16 18.89 3.29
CA VAL A 66 2.05 19.30 2.41
C VAL A 66 1.89 18.23 1.34
N VAL A 67 0.65 17.83 1.12
CA VAL A 67 0.26 16.85 0.10
C VAL A 67 -0.61 17.51 -0.95
N ILE A 68 -0.39 17.15 -2.21
CA ILE A 68 -1.21 17.58 -3.35
C ILE A 68 -1.52 16.33 -4.18
N ASN A 69 -2.81 16.01 -4.34
CA ASN A 69 -3.27 14.84 -5.09
C ASN A 69 -4.48 15.18 -5.96
N PRO A 70 -4.29 15.87 -7.10
CA PRO A 70 -5.38 16.14 -8.04
C PRO A 70 -5.72 14.90 -8.85
N GLU A 71 -6.98 14.78 -9.23
CA GLU A 71 -7.51 13.71 -10.06
C GLU A 71 -8.15 14.28 -11.32
N PHE A 72 -7.67 13.86 -12.48
CA PHE A 72 -8.24 14.17 -13.79
C PHE A 72 -8.83 12.89 -14.37
N ARG A 73 -10.15 12.86 -14.52
CA ARG A 73 -10.86 11.69 -15.08
C ARG A 73 -11.72 12.12 -16.26
N TYR A 74 -11.64 11.35 -17.33
CA TYR A 74 -12.49 11.50 -18.50
C TYR A 74 -13.26 10.20 -18.75
N LYS A 75 -14.57 10.31 -18.96
CA LYS A 75 -15.46 9.18 -19.28
C LYS A 75 -16.25 9.49 -20.52
N ALA A 76 -16.30 8.53 -21.46
CA ALA A 76 -17.07 8.62 -22.68
C ALA A 76 -17.76 7.29 -23.01
N ASN A 77 -18.63 7.30 -24.02
CA ASN A 77 -19.37 6.13 -24.49
C ASN A 77 -20.14 5.41 -23.37
N GLY A 78 -20.80 6.18 -22.47
CA GLY A 78 -21.51 5.61 -21.32
C GLY A 78 -20.58 4.96 -20.31
N GLY A 79 -19.36 5.48 -20.16
CA GLY A 79 -18.36 4.97 -19.21
C GLY A 79 -17.52 3.80 -19.76
N ARG A 80 -17.74 3.37 -21.01
CA ARG A 80 -16.94 2.30 -21.65
C ARG A 80 -15.52 2.72 -21.99
N LEU A 81 -15.27 4.00 -22.25
CA LEU A 81 -13.94 4.58 -22.35
C LEU A 81 -13.68 5.42 -21.10
N GLN A 82 -12.57 5.14 -20.43
CA GLN A 82 -12.12 5.89 -19.26
C GLN A 82 -10.65 6.27 -19.44
N ILE A 83 -10.32 7.49 -19.08
CA ILE A 83 -8.94 7.98 -19.00
C ILE A 83 -8.79 8.58 -17.62
N ALA A 84 -7.71 8.23 -16.92
CA ALA A 84 -7.37 8.80 -15.64
C ALA A 84 -5.93 9.32 -15.62
N PHE A 85 -5.71 10.42 -14.91
CA PHE A 85 -4.39 10.93 -14.55
C PHE A 85 -4.43 11.46 -13.13
N ILE A 86 -3.69 10.80 -12.22
CA ILE A 86 -3.67 11.11 -10.78
C ILE A 86 -2.21 11.25 -10.34
N PRO A 87 -1.62 12.44 -10.47
CA PRO A 87 -0.31 12.72 -9.89
C PRO A 87 -0.42 12.93 -8.38
N PHE A 88 0.64 12.61 -7.68
CA PHE A 88 0.80 12.79 -6.25
C PHE A 88 2.09 13.53 -5.95
N ALA A 89 2.07 14.44 -5.01
CA ALA A 89 3.26 15.12 -4.51
C ALA A 89 3.17 15.34 -3.01
N ARG A 90 4.27 15.06 -2.30
CA ARG A 90 4.48 15.40 -0.90
C ARG A 90 5.73 16.24 -0.74
N LEU A 91 5.64 17.30 0.04
CA LEU A 91 6.77 18.12 0.49
C LEU A 91 6.90 17.96 2.00
N SER A 92 7.97 17.36 2.47
CA SER A 92 8.27 17.15 3.88
C SER A 92 9.30 18.18 4.38
N GLY A 93 9.09 18.64 5.61
CA GLY A 93 9.99 19.61 6.26
C GLY A 93 11.17 19.00 7.00
N ARG A 94 11.26 17.66 7.14
CA ARG A 94 12.25 17.00 7.98
C ARG A 94 13.02 15.88 7.30
N ASP A 95 12.36 15.10 6.45
CA ASP A 95 12.96 14.00 5.69
C ASP A 95 12.94 14.31 4.20
N ALA A 96 14.13 14.45 3.58
CA ALA A 96 14.24 14.74 2.16
C ALA A 96 13.69 13.61 1.29
N GLU A 97 13.82 12.36 1.70
CA GLU A 97 13.30 11.21 0.97
C GLU A 97 11.76 11.15 1.02
N ARG A 98 11.16 11.71 2.05
CA ARG A 98 9.70 11.86 2.14
C ARG A 98 9.17 13.04 1.29
N THR A 99 10.05 13.87 0.75
CA THR A 99 9.70 14.83 -0.30
C THR A 99 9.79 14.12 -1.65
N HIS A 100 8.66 13.73 -2.21
CA HIS A 100 8.63 12.94 -3.42
C HIS A 100 7.42 13.26 -4.31
N PHE A 101 7.51 12.80 -5.54
CA PHE A 101 6.48 12.87 -6.56
C PHE A 101 6.22 11.47 -7.11
N ASP A 102 4.95 11.13 -7.32
CA ASP A 102 4.53 9.91 -7.97
C ASP A 102 3.40 10.14 -8.99
N ILE A 103 3.23 9.22 -9.90
CA ILE A 103 2.04 9.08 -10.72
C ILE A 103 1.29 7.85 -10.22
N ARG A 104 0.27 8.06 -9.40
CA ARG A 104 -0.54 6.99 -8.83
C ARG A 104 -1.34 6.25 -9.89
N GLU A 105 -1.94 7.00 -10.82
CA GLU A 105 -2.67 6.47 -11.96
C GLU A 105 -2.43 7.34 -13.21
N ALA A 106 -2.22 6.70 -14.36
CA ALA A 106 -2.19 7.32 -15.68
C ALA A 106 -2.53 6.26 -16.71
N TYR A 107 -3.80 6.06 -17.01
CA TYR A 107 -4.23 4.97 -17.87
C TYR A 107 -5.36 5.35 -18.84
N VAL A 108 -5.47 4.52 -19.87
CA VAL A 108 -6.65 4.43 -20.74
C VAL A 108 -7.27 3.06 -20.53
N ALA A 109 -8.57 3.02 -20.23
CA ALA A 109 -9.33 1.79 -20.10
C ALA A 109 -10.51 1.78 -21.07
N GLN A 110 -10.75 0.64 -21.72
CA GLN A 110 -11.83 0.45 -22.72
C GLN A 110 -12.55 -0.86 -22.46
N ARG A 111 -13.88 -0.79 -22.34
CA ARG A 111 -14.77 -1.97 -22.31
C ARG A 111 -15.37 -2.25 -23.69
N LEU A 112 -15.20 -3.50 -24.15
CA LEU A 112 -15.74 -4.00 -25.41
C LEU A 112 -16.48 -5.32 -25.18
N GLY A 113 -17.80 -5.26 -25.04
CA GLY A 113 -18.60 -6.43 -24.64
C GLY A 113 -18.21 -6.92 -23.25
N ASP A 114 -17.78 -8.18 -23.16
CA ASP A 114 -17.36 -8.82 -21.92
C ASP A 114 -15.88 -8.58 -21.60
N TRP A 115 -15.16 -7.88 -22.45
CA TRP A 115 -13.73 -7.63 -22.32
C TRP A 115 -13.46 -6.23 -21.80
N ASP A 116 -12.55 -6.13 -20.81
CA ASP A 116 -11.97 -4.91 -20.31
C ASP A 116 -10.48 -4.86 -20.71
N TYR A 117 -10.05 -3.74 -21.21
CA TYR A 117 -8.64 -3.48 -21.56
C TYR A 117 -8.18 -2.25 -20.81
N LEU A 118 -7.03 -2.32 -20.14
CA LEU A 118 -6.39 -1.18 -19.50
C LEU A 118 -4.91 -1.16 -19.89
N VAL A 119 -4.43 0.00 -20.29
CA VAL A 119 -3.00 0.25 -20.56
C VAL A 119 -2.60 1.53 -19.88
N GLY A 120 -1.53 1.48 -19.09
CA GLY A 120 -1.02 2.64 -18.40
C GLY A 120 -0.45 2.32 -17.03
N ILE A 121 -0.44 3.32 -16.17
CA ILE A 121 -0.04 3.21 -14.77
C ILE A 121 -1.30 3.10 -13.93
N ASN A 122 -1.40 2.06 -13.07
CA ASN A 122 -2.57 1.86 -12.23
C ASN A 122 -2.20 1.23 -10.89
N ARG A 123 -3.13 1.29 -9.94
CA ARG A 123 -3.07 0.59 -8.67
C ARG A 123 -4.14 -0.50 -8.65
N VAL A 124 -3.78 -1.66 -8.11
CA VAL A 124 -4.65 -2.84 -8.00
C VAL A 124 -4.66 -3.30 -6.55
N PHE A 125 -5.83 -3.55 -6.02
CA PHE A 125 -6.02 -4.03 -4.67
C PHE A 125 -6.88 -5.30 -4.70
N TRP A 126 -6.42 -6.36 -4.02
CA TRP A 126 -7.08 -7.67 -3.96
C TRP A 126 -7.41 -8.10 -2.54
N GLY A 127 -6.77 -7.49 -1.54
CA GLY A 127 -6.88 -7.87 -0.14
C GLY A 127 -8.31 -7.76 0.42
N VAL A 128 -8.64 -8.63 1.37
CA VAL A 128 -9.95 -8.67 2.04
C VAL A 128 -9.84 -8.57 3.56
N THR A 129 -8.67 -8.88 4.13
CA THR A 129 -8.38 -8.79 5.57
C THR A 129 -8.12 -7.34 6.01
N GLU A 130 -8.06 -7.09 7.31
CA GLU A 130 -7.89 -5.74 7.86
C GLU A 130 -6.44 -5.40 8.15
N SER A 131 -5.72 -6.30 8.77
CA SER A 131 -4.44 -6.00 9.39
C SER A 131 -3.24 -6.25 8.49
N ARG A 132 -3.39 -7.08 7.44
CA ARG A 132 -2.34 -7.42 6.49
C ARG A 132 -2.93 -7.95 5.18
N HIS A 133 -2.41 -7.48 4.05
CA HIS A 133 -2.88 -7.86 2.71
C HIS A 133 -1.85 -8.73 1.98
N LEU A 134 -1.83 -10.03 2.25
CA LEU A 134 -0.86 -10.99 1.68
C LEU A 134 -0.94 -11.11 0.16
N VAL A 135 -2.15 -11.02 -0.41
CA VAL A 135 -2.39 -11.20 -1.85
C VAL A 135 -2.05 -9.97 -2.69
N ASN A 136 -1.82 -8.81 -2.06
CA ASN A 136 -1.49 -7.55 -2.76
C ASN A 136 -0.04 -7.55 -3.25
N ILE A 137 0.20 -8.11 -4.44
CA ILE A 137 1.56 -8.28 -5.02
C ILE A 137 1.82 -7.45 -6.28
N ILE A 138 0.81 -6.80 -6.87
CA ILE A 138 0.98 -6.06 -8.13
C ILE A 138 1.80 -4.79 -7.94
N ASN A 139 1.38 -3.96 -6.99
CA ASN A 139 1.98 -2.65 -6.76
C ASN A 139 3.03 -2.67 -5.66
N GLN A 140 4.08 -1.88 -5.84
CA GLN A 140 5.05 -1.62 -4.78
C GLN A 140 4.45 -0.77 -3.67
N THR A 141 4.80 -1.07 -2.42
CA THR A 141 4.42 -0.24 -1.25
C THR A 141 5.18 1.08 -1.25
N ASP A 142 4.47 2.16 -0.97
CA ASP A 142 5.04 3.49 -0.71
C ASP A 142 5.36 3.64 0.79
N ALA A 143 6.44 2.99 1.24
CA ALA A 143 6.79 2.86 2.65
C ALA A 143 7.18 4.17 3.35
N ILE A 144 7.28 5.28 2.61
CA ILE A 144 7.55 6.61 3.18
C ILE A 144 6.27 7.40 3.43
N GLU A 145 5.12 6.97 2.87
CA GLU A 145 3.82 7.57 3.19
C GLU A 145 3.33 7.07 4.54
N ASP A 146 3.14 5.76 4.67
CA ASP A 146 2.70 5.14 5.91
C ASP A 146 3.34 3.77 6.17
N THR A 147 3.11 3.21 7.37
CA THR A 147 3.65 1.94 7.85
C THR A 147 2.69 0.77 7.72
N ASP A 148 1.42 1.02 7.37
CA ASP A 148 0.38 0.00 7.19
C ASP A 148 0.46 -0.76 5.86
N GLU A 149 1.37 -0.33 4.97
CA GLU A 149 1.55 -0.88 3.62
C GLU A 149 0.33 -0.71 2.69
N GLU A 150 -0.66 0.12 3.03
CA GLU A 150 -1.81 0.40 2.16
C GLU A 150 -1.47 1.38 1.05
N ASP A 151 -0.58 2.34 1.32
CA ASP A 151 -0.12 3.27 0.30
C ASP A 151 0.72 2.57 -0.76
N LYS A 152 0.25 2.61 -2.01
CA LYS A 152 0.89 1.93 -3.15
C LYS A 152 1.34 2.91 -4.23
N LEU A 153 2.53 2.66 -4.76
CA LEU A 153 3.02 3.32 -5.96
C LEU A 153 2.24 2.84 -7.19
N GLY A 154 2.04 3.73 -8.17
CA GLY A 154 1.45 3.35 -9.45
C GLY A 154 2.35 2.37 -10.21
N GLN A 155 1.83 1.26 -10.71
CA GLN A 155 2.55 0.25 -11.48
C GLN A 155 2.17 0.34 -12.96
N PRO A 156 3.15 0.46 -13.88
CA PRO A 156 2.90 0.30 -15.30
C PRO A 156 2.34 -1.08 -15.61
N MET A 157 1.27 -1.14 -16.40
CA MET A 157 0.63 -2.40 -16.72
C MET A 157 -0.16 -2.38 -18.02
N ILE A 158 -0.31 -3.57 -18.58
CA ILE A 158 -1.36 -3.93 -19.52
C ILE A 158 -2.24 -4.94 -18.77
N ASN A 159 -3.50 -4.63 -18.56
CA ASN A 159 -4.47 -5.54 -17.97
C ASN A 159 -5.56 -5.86 -19.01
N ILE A 160 -5.86 -7.15 -19.13
CA ILE A 160 -6.95 -7.67 -19.95
C ILE A 160 -7.87 -8.47 -19.04
N GLY A 161 -9.11 -8.00 -18.89
CA GLY A 161 -10.15 -8.63 -18.09
C GLY A 161 -11.23 -9.27 -18.98
N LEU A 162 -11.73 -10.42 -18.57
CA LEU A 162 -12.88 -11.09 -19.16
C LEU A 162 -13.94 -11.31 -18.09
N GLN A 163 -15.11 -10.67 -18.25
CA GLN A 163 -16.25 -10.85 -17.34
C GLN A 163 -17.27 -11.80 -17.97
N LYS A 164 -17.62 -12.86 -17.23
CA LYS A 164 -18.64 -13.86 -17.61
C LYS A 164 -19.52 -14.22 -16.42
N ASP A 165 -20.58 -14.99 -16.64
CA ASP A 165 -21.47 -15.49 -15.58
C ASP A 165 -20.74 -16.41 -14.59
N TRP A 166 -19.68 -17.07 -15.05
CA TRP A 166 -18.85 -17.95 -14.21
C TRP A 166 -17.74 -17.21 -13.46
N GLY A 167 -17.68 -15.88 -13.54
CA GLY A 167 -16.69 -15.06 -12.83
C GLY A 167 -15.91 -14.13 -13.75
N ARG A 168 -14.86 -13.54 -13.17
CA ARG A 168 -13.94 -12.63 -13.85
C ARG A 168 -12.53 -13.23 -13.91
N LEU A 169 -11.90 -13.14 -15.06
CA LEU A 169 -10.49 -13.48 -15.27
C LEU A 169 -9.74 -12.22 -15.70
N ASP A 170 -8.69 -11.87 -14.97
CA ASP A 170 -7.78 -10.78 -15.30
C ASP A 170 -6.38 -11.31 -15.55
N VAL A 171 -5.71 -10.81 -16.59
CA VAL A 171 -4.32 -11.09 -16.91
C VAL A 171 -3.56 -9.78 -16.96
N PHE A 172 -2.38 -9.76 -16.33
CA PHE A 172 -1.53 -8.58 -16.21
C PHE A 172 -0.16 -8.84 -16.82
N VAL A 173 0.31 -7.89 -17.60
CA VAL A 173 1.71 -7.75 -18.00
C VAL A 173 2.22 -6.46 -17.38
N LEU A 174 3.28 -6.54 -16.59
CA LEU A 174 3.79 -5.46 -15.76
C LEU A 174 5.21 -5.07 -16.24
N PRO A 175 5.32 -4.20 -17.25
CA PRO A 175 6.63 -3.78 -17.75
C PRO A 175 7.28 -2.79 -16.78
N GLY A 176 8.50 -3.12 -16.36
CA GLY A 176 9.29 -2.28 -15.46
C GLY A 176 8.89 -2.44 -14.00
N PHE A 177 9.90 -2.68 -13.17
CA PHE A 177 9.79 -2.80 -11.73
C PHE A 177 9.93 -1.43 -11.06
N ARG A 178 9.19 -1.19 -10.00
CA ARG A 178 9.32 -0.02 -9.16
C ARG A 178 9.94 -0.40 -7.82
N GLU A 179 11.02 0.27 -7.48
CA GLU A 179 11.73 0.07 -6.22
C GLU A 179 10.93 0.65 -5.05
N ARG A 180 11.04 0.01 -3.88
CA ARG A 180 10.43 0.49 -2.64
C ARG A 180 11.18 1.73 -2.16
N PRO A 181 10.51 2.84 -1.86
CA PRO A 181 11.14 4.00 -1.23
C PRO A 181 11.40 3.73 0.25
N PHE A 182 12.45 4.35 0.80
CA PHE A 182 12.84 4.20 2.20
C PHE A 182 13.08 5.57 2.83
N SER A 183 12.86 5.67 4.16
CA SER A 183 13.13 6.88 4.93
C SER A 183 14.61 7.26 4.86
N GLY A 184 14.88 8.56 4.74
CA GLY A 184 16.21 9.12 4.66
C GLY A 184 16.98 9.08 5.99
N SER A 185 18.22 9.58 5.96
CA SER A 185 19.10 9.58 7.13
C SER A 185 18.55 10.42 8.30
N THR A 186 17.82 11.48 7.99
CA THR A 186 17.17 12.35 8.98
C THR A 186 15.77 11.86 9.39
N GLY A 187 15.17 10.96 8.61
CA GLY A 187 13.83 10.43 8.84
C GLY A 187 13.72 9.59 10.12
N ARG A 188 12.50 9.52 10.65
CA ARG A 188 12.08 8.49 11.61
C ARG A 188 11.68 7.24 10.83
N LEU A 189 11.21 6.19 11.47
CA LEU A 189 10.76 4.95 10.84
C LEU A 189 11.83 4.33 9.92
N ARG A 190 13.08 4.26 10.42
CA ARG A 190 14.21 3.62 9.75
C ARG A 190 15.04 2.77 10.69
N THR A 191 15.78 1.85 10.13
CA THR A 191 16.80 1.08 10.88
C THR A 191 18.04 1.96 11.17
N LYS A 192 18.95 1.46 11.99
CA LYS A 192 20.21 2.16 12.32
C LYS A 192 21.00 2.45 11.06
N GLU A 193 21.23 1.43 10.26
CA GLU A 193 21.85 1.54 8.96
C GLU A 193 20.80 2.02 7.95
N THR A 194 21.04 3.14 7.29
CA THR A 194 20.17 3.66 6.23
C THR A 194 20.23 2.76 5.01
N VAL A 195 19.19 2.81 4.19
CA VAL A 195 19.13 2.07 2.94
C VAL A 195 19.85 2.86 1.84
N ASP A 196 20.61 2.16 1.00
CA ASP A 196 21.23 2.64 -0.22
C ASP A 196 20.52 2.04 -1.44
N ASP A 197 19.44 2.67 -1.85
CA ASP A 197 18.62 2.21 -2.95
C ASP A 197 19.28 2.43 -4.33
N ASP A 198 20.24 3.35 -4.44
CA ASP A 198 21.07 3.50 -5.66
C ASP A 198 21.93 2.24 -5.94
N GLN A 199 22.15 1.39 -4.94
CA GLN A 199 22.89 0.14 -5.05
C GLN A 199 21.98 -1.10 -5.12
N ALA A 200 20.68 -0.92 -5.38
CA ALA A 200 19.72 -2.01 -5.44
C ALA A 200 20.19 -3.15 -6.36
N VAL A 201 20.05 -4.37 -5.88
CA VAL A 201 20.43 -5.59 -6.58
C VAL A 201 19.17 -6.32 -7.03
N PHE A 202 19.15 -6.75 -8.29
CA PHE A 202 18.05 -7.50 -8.88
C PHE A 202 18.55 -8.88 -9.28
N GLU A 203 17.81 -9.93 -8.93
CA GLU A 203 18.12 -11.28 -9.38
C GLU A 203 17.97 -11.42 -10.90
N SER A 204 17.01 -10.68 -11.47
CA SER A 204 16.86 -10.60 -12.92
C SER A 204 18.01 -9.84 -13.58
N SER A 205 18.62 -10.39 -14.64
CA SER A 205 19.61 -9.68 -15.45
C SER A 205 19.07 -8.44 -16.17
N ALA A 206 17.74 -8.31 -16.30
CA ALA A 206 17.08 -7.13 -16.84
C ALA A 206 16.97 -5.98 -15.81
N GLY A 207 17.36 -6.22 -14.56
CA GLY A 207 17.26 -5.22 -13.50
C GLY A 207 15.82 -4.75 -13.33
N ASN A 208 15.64 -3.44 -13.12
CA ASN A 208 14.31 -2.82 -13.00
C ASN A 208 13.50 -2.76 -14.31
N ALA A 209 14.08 -3.15 -15.45
CA ALA A 209 13.37 -3.32 -16.72
C ALA A 209 12.73 -4.71 -16.86
N HIS A 210 12.77 -5.55 -15.82
CA HIS A 210 12.11 -6.85 -15.81
C HIS A 210 10.61 -6.70 -16.09
N VAL A 211 10.04 -7.68 -16.80
CA VAL A 211 8.59 -7.74 -17.07
C VAL A 211 7.98 -8.83 -16.21
N ASP A 212 7.13 -8.42 -15.26
CA ASP A 212 6.42 -9.36 -14.41
C ASP A 212 5.07 -9.74 -15.03
N PHE A 213 4.50 -10.85 -14.59
CA PHE A 213 3.21 -11.36 -15.04
C PHE A 213 2.33 -11.74 -13.86
N ALA A 214 1.02 -11.50 -14.00
CA ALA A 214 0.05 -11.99 -13.05
C ALA A 214 -1.26 -12.39 -13.73
N GLY A 215 -2.00 -13.28 -13.05
CA GLY A 215 -3.36 -13.65 -13.39
C GLY A 215 -4.22 -13.73 -12.15
N ARG A 216 -5.51 -13.35 -12.25
CA ARG A 216 -6.47 -13.48 -11.17
C ARG A 216 -7.80 -13.97 -11.71
N TYR A 217 -8.35 -14.95 -11.06
CA TYR A 217 -9.76 -15.34 -11.18
C TYR A 217 -10.51 -14.86 -9.94
N SER A 218 -11.69 -14.27 -10.10
CA SER A 218 -12.58 -13.90 -9.00
C SER A 218 -14.03 -14.19 -9.34
N HIS A 219 -14.82 -14.57 -8.31
CA HIS A 219 -16.23 -14.91 -8.49
C HIS A 219 -17.00 -14.74 -7.19
N PHE A 220 -18.24 -14.24 -7.32
CA PHE A 220 -19.24 -14.25 -6.24
C PHE A 220 -20.08 -15.52 -6.34
N ILE A 221 -20.09 -16.35 -5.30
CA ILE A 221 -20.81 -17.62 -5.25
C ILE A 221 -21.73 -17.62 -4.03
N GLY A 222 -22.98 -17.19 -4.20
CA GLY A 222 -23.87 -16.94 -3.07
C GLY A 222 -23.31 -15.81 -2.20
N ASP A 223 -23.07 -16.10 -0.93
CA ASP A 223 -22.55 -15.16 0.06
C ASP A 223 -21.00 -15.14 0.13
N TRP A 224 -20.34 -15.87 -0.78
CA TRP A 224 -18.89 -15.95 -0.88
C TRP A 224 -18.34 -15.03 -1.97
N ASP A 225 -17.29 -14.29 -1.65
CA ASP A 225 -16.37 -13.67 -2.60
C ASP A 225 -15.06 -14.47 -2.60
N VAL A 226 -14.66 -14.94 -3.77
CA VAL A 226 -13.51 -15.84 -3.94
C VAL A 226 -12.56 -15.25 -4.95
N GLY A 227 -11.29 -15.12 -4.60
CA GLY A 227 -10.20 -14.74 -5.48
C GLY A 227 -9.07 -15.74 -5.45
N VAL A 228 -8.55 -16.09 -6.62
CA VAL A 228 -7.34 -16.92 -6.78
C VAL A 228 -6.40 -16.20 -7.72
N SER A 229 -5.14 -16.08 -7.35
CA SER A 229 -4.14 -15.36 -8.13
C SER A 229 -2.84 -16.15 -8.31
N LEU A 230 -2.12 -15.81 -9.37
CA LEU A 230 -0.77 -16.26 -9.61
C LEU A 230 0.07 -15.07 -10.07
N PHE A 231 1.26 -14.94 -9.52
CA PHE A 231 2.23 -13.90 -9.86
C PHE A 231 3.61 -14.53 -10.12
N HIS A 232 4.32 -14.02 -11.12
CA HIS A 232 5.73 -14.32 -11.35
C HIS A 232 6.47 -13.05 -11.73
N GLY A 233 7.53 -12.71 -10.97
CA GLY A 233 8.31 -11.50 -11.19
C GLY A 233 9.17 -11.11 -10.00
N LEU A 234 9.69 -9.88 -9.99
CA LEU A 234 10.48 -9.34 -8.89
C LEU A 234 9.60 -9.10 -7.65
N SER A 235 10.08 -9.53 -6.49
CA SER A 235 9.39 -9.36 -5.21
C SER A 235 9.18 -7.89 -4.86
N ARG A 236 7.98 -7.54 -4.35
CA ARG A 236 7.71 -6.20 -3.78
C ARG A 236 8.30 -6.03 -2.39
N GLU A 237 8.70 -7.12 -1.76
CA GLU A 237 9.45 -7.14 -0.50
C GLU A 237 10.94 -7.32 -0.82
N ALA A 238 11.79 -6.41 -0.31
CA ALA A 238 13.23 -6.49 -0.50
C ALA A 238 13.91 -7.12 0.71
N ARG A 239 14.88 -8.02 0.48
CA ARG A 239 15.86 -8.34 1.51
C ARG A 239 16.82 -7.16 1.67
N LEU A 240 17.26 -6.86 2.89
CA LEU A 240 18.05 -5.67 3.22
C LEU A 240 19.37 -6.04 3.91
N PRO A 241 20.27 -6.81 3.27
CA PRO A 241 21.59 -7.10 3.83
C PRO A 241 22.43 -5.81 3.95
N ILE A 242 23.43 -5.84 4.85
CA ILE A 242 24.39 -4.74 4.98
C ILE A 242 25.44 -4.89 3.87
N GLY A 243 25.55 -3.87 3.01
CA GLY A 243 26.54 -3.79 1.96
C GLY A 243 27.93 -3.39 2.45
N ALA A 244 28.90 -3.38 1.55
CA ALA A 244 30.29 -3.04 1.86
C ALA A 244 30.46 -1.61 2.41
N GLY A 245 29.55 -0.67 2.09
CA GLY A 245 29.52 0.69 2.61
C GLY A 245 28.92 0.86 4.00
N GLY A 246 28.50 -0.25 4.66
CA GLY A 246 27.86 -0.21 5.97
C GLY A 246 26.40 0.28 5.93
N ARG A 247 25.83 0.46 4.75
CA ARG A 247 24.41 0.75 4.52
C ARG A 247 23.68 -0.53 4.10
N ARG A 248 22.38 -0.57 4.27
CA ARG A 248 21.53 -1.67 3.79
C ARG A 248 21.32 -1.52 2.29
N VAL A 249 21.41 -2.62 1.57
CA VAL A 249 21.24 -2.66 0.10
C VAL A 249 20.01 -3.49 -0.23
N PRO A 250 19.00 -2.92 -0.95
CA PRO A 250 17.83 -3.69 -1.34
C PRO A 250 18.18 -4.78 -2.35
N HIS A 251 17.78 -6.02 -2.07
CA HIS A 251 17.86 -7.16 -2.96
C HIS A 251 16.46 -7.60 -3.35
N TYR A 252 16.14 -7.54 -4.65
CA TYR A 252 14.85 -7.92 -5.21
C TYR A 252 14.97 -9.27 -5.92
N ASP A 253 14.44 -10.30 -5.27
CA ASP A 253 14.49 -11.69 -5.75
C ASP A 253 13.36 -11.95 -6.76
N LEU A 254 13.56 -12.89 -7.68
CA LEU A 254 12.53 -13.41 -8.55
C LEU A 254 11.68 -14.44 -7.80
N ILE A 255 10.39 -14.19 -7.72
CA ILE A 255 9.45 -15.04 -7.01
C ILE A 255 8.34 -15.56 -7.91
N THR A 256 7.77 -16.70 -7.50
CA THR A 256 6.45 -17.15 -7.94
C THR A 256 5.55 -17.22 -6.72
N GLN A 257 4.37 -16.59 -6.80
CA GLN A 257 3.40 -16.58 -5.72
C GLN A 257 2.03 -17.01 -6.22
N ALA A 258 1.43 -18.01 -5.58
CA ALA A 258 0.01 -18.30 -5.66
C ALA A 258 -0.71 -17.62 -4.48
N GLY A 259 -1.87 -17.03 -4.71
CA GLY A 259 -2.68 -16.35 -3.70
C GLY A 259 -4.12 -16.82 -3.71
N LEU A 260 -4.74 -16.83 -2.54
CA LEU A 260 -6.16 -17.09 -2.30
C LEU A 260 -6.70 -16.02 -1.38
N ASP A 261 -7.82 -15.41 -1.73
CA ASP A 261 -8.60 -14.55 -0.87
C ASP A 261 -10.05 -15.01 -0.84
N LEU A 262 -10.62 -15.04 0.35
CA LEU A 262 -12.00 -15.47 0.59
C LEU A 262 -12.67 -14.48 1.54
N GLN A 263 -13.91 -14.12 1.20
CA GLN A 263 -14.77 -13.36 2.07
C GLN A 263 -16.14 -14.05 2.10
N TYR A 264 -16.72 -14.18 3.29
CA TYR A 264 -18.05 -14.76 3.48
C TYR A 264 -18.88 -13.86 4.40
N THR A 265 -20.00 -13.37 3.87
CA THR A 265 -20.91 -12.49 4.59
C THR A 265 -22.18 -13.23 4.95
N VAL A 266 -22.51 -13.29 6.23
CA VAL A 266 -23.76 -13.89 6.72
C VAL A 266 -24.27 -13.14 7.94
N ASP A 267 -25.46 -12.58 7.86
CA ASP A 267 -26.06 -11.73 8.89
C ASP A 267 -25.10 -10.60 9.31
N GLU A 268 -24.70 -10.55 10.56
CA GLU A 268 -23.79 -9.57 11.14
C GLU A 268 -22.31 -9.96 11.02
N TRP A 269 -22.00 -11.15 10.50
CA TRP A 269 -20.66 -11.70 10.40
C TRP A 269 -20.06 -11.50 9.03
N LEU A 270 -18.80 -11.03 9.01
CA LEU A 270 -17.94 -10.99 7.83
C LEU A 270 -16.68 -11.79 8.14
N TRP A 271 -16.57 -12.97 7.52
CA TRP A 271 -15.38 -13.82 7.62
C TRP A 271 -14.41 -13.50 6.50
N LYS A 272 -13.13 -13.43 6.81
CA LYS A 272 -12.06 -13.04 5.88
C LYS A 272 -10.90 -14.03 5.98
N LEU A 273 -10.31 -14.36 4.84
CA LEU A 273 -9.10 -15.19 4.77
C LEU A 273 -8.26 -14.78 3.56
N GLU A 274 -6.98 -14.55 3.78
CA GLU A 274 -5.97 -14.49 2.75
C GLU A 274 -4.90 -15.54 3.00
N GLY A 275 -4.40 -16.15 1.93
CA GLY A 275 -3.31 -17.12 2.00
C GLY A 275 -2.44 -17.04 0.77
N ILE A 276 -1.14 -17.25 0.94
CA ILE A 276 -0.18 -17.33 -0.15
C ILE A 276 0.73 -18.55 0.00
N ALA A 277 1.17 -19.06 -1.15
CA ALA A 277 2.33 -19.95 -1.27
C ALA A 277 3.33 -19.26 -2.17
N ARG A 278 4.60 -19.16 -1.73
CA ARG A 278 5.64 -18.40 -2.43
C ARG A 278 6.94 -19.22 -2.49
N GLU A 279 7.61 -19.14 -3.63
CA GLU A 279 8.97 -19.59 -3.87
C GLU A 279 9.85 -18.46 -4.40
N GLY A 280 11.16 -18.56 -4.26
CA GLY A 280 12.15 -17.55 -4.70
C GLY A 280 12.84 -16.81 -3.55
N HIS A 281 12.39 -16.97 -2.31
CA HIS A 281 13.03 -16.44 -1.10
C HIS A 281 13.65 -17.57 -0.26
N GLY A 282 14.62 -18.29 -0.81
CA GLY A 282 15.15 -19.52 -0.21
C GLY A 282 14.18 -20.69 -0.37
N ASP A 283 13.87 -21.39 0.74
CA ASP A 283 12.90 -22.48 0.73
C ASP A 283 11.48 -21.96 0.45
N PRO A 284 10.64 -22.74 -0.28
CA PRO A 284 9.25 -22.40 -0.45
C PRO A 284 8.50 -22.30 0.87
N PHE A 285 7.66 -21.29 1.01
CA PHE A 285 6.86 -21.10 2.22
C PHE A 285 5.40 -20.75 1.92
N ALA A 286 4.57 -20.82 2.94
CA ALA A 286 3.21 -20.32 2.91
C ALA A 286 3.01 -19.29 4.04
N ALA A 287 2.08 -18.36 3.84
CA ALA A 287 1.61 -17.46 4.86
C ALA A 287 0.10 -17.31 4.76
N MET A 288 -0.55 -17.02 5.88
CA MET A 288 -1.99 -16.82 5.94
C MET A 288 -2.37 -15.78 6.99
N VAL A 289 -3.46 -15.10 6.74
CA VAL A 289 -4.17 -14.26 7.70
C VAL A 289 -5.65 -14.53 7.56
N GLY A 290 -6.35 -14.72 8.67
CA GLY A 290 -7.78 -14.99 8.63
C GLY A 290 -8.47 -14.64 9.93
N GLY A 291 -9.72 -14.26 9.82
CA GLY A 291 -10.49 -13.80 10.96
C GLY A 291 -11.91 -13.40 10.61
N PHE A 292 -12.46 -12.53 11.40
CA PHE A 292 -13.82 -12.06 11.24
C PHE A 292 -14.00 -10.61 11.71
N GLU A 293 -15.07 -10.00 11.22
CA GLU A 293 -15.69 -8.80 11.77
C GLU A 293 -17.14 -9.13 12.13
N TYR A 294 -17.56 -8.76 13.35
CA TYR A 294 -18.95 -8.85 13.80
C TYR A 294 -19.49 -7.45 14.06
N THR A 295 -20.59 -7.08 13.39
CA THR A 295 -21.14 -5.72 13.45
C THR A 295 -22.39 -5.69 14.34
N PHE A 296 -22.34 -4.86 15.38
CA PHE A 296 -23.50 -4.44 16.16
C PHE A 296 -24.12 -3.20 15.52
N PHE A 297 -25.28 -3.36 14.93
CA PHE A 297 -25.99 -2.26 14.28
C PHE A 297 -26.74 -1.38 15.28
N GLN A 298 -26.80 -0.10 15.02
CA GLN A 298 -27.64 0.88 15.74
C GLN A 298 -27.46 0.82 17.27
N VAL A 299 -26.21 0.83 17.71
CA VAL A 299 -25.84 0.70 19.13
C VAL A 299 -26.45 1.83 19.95
N ALA A 300 -27.01 1.49 21.11
CA ALA A 300 -27.65 2.42 22.06
C ALA A 300 -28.78 3.27 21.44
N ASP A 301 -29.60 2.66 20.58
CA ASP A 301 -30.73 3.30 19.87
C ASP A 301 -30.28 4.52 19.02
N SER A 302 -29.03 4.53 18.58
CA SER A 302 -28.46 5.56 17.70
C SER A 302 -28.34 5.07 16.26
N ALA A 303 -27.83 5.88 15.35
CA ALA A 303 -27.47 5.45 14.01
C ALA A 303 -26.10 4.73 13.95
N ALA A 304 -25.33 4.74 15.05
CA ALA A 304 -23.98 4.25 15.08
C ALA A 304 -23.89 2.73 15.05
N ASP A 305 -22.94 2.20 14.28
CA ASP A 305 -22.57 0.81 14.24
C ASP A 305 -21.21 0.58 14.88
N VAL A 306 -21.03 -0.58 15.53
CA VAL A 306 -19.75 -0.99 16.12
C VAL A 306 -19.37 -2.36 15.58
N GLY A 307 -18.24 -2.46 14.88
CA GLY A 307 -17.63 -3.70 14.43
C GLY A 307 -16.56 -4.16 15.43
N LEU A 308 -16.54 -5.43 15.77
CA LEU A 308 -15.44 -6.07 16.49
C LEU A 308 -14.70 -6.99 15.52
N LEU A 309 -13.38 -6.81 15.44
CA LEU A 309 -12.50 -7.52 14.52
C LEU A 309 -11.51 -8.40 15.26
N ALA A 310 -11.25 -9.59 14.72
CA ALA A 310 -10.12 -10.41 15.18
C ALA A 310 -9.55 -11.19 14.00
N GLU A 311 -8.21 -11.18 13.84
CA GLU A 311 -7.49 -11.90 12.80
C GLU A 311 -6.25 -12.60 13.39
N LEU A 312 -5.98 -13.81 12.91
CA LEU A 312 -4.77 -14.56 13.24
C LEU A 312 -3.85 -14.58 12.02
N HIS A 313 -2.56 -14.31 12.25
CA HIS A 313 -1.51 -14.36 11.26
C HIS A 313 -0.63 -15.57 11.48
N TRP A 314 -0.15 -16.12 10.40
CA TRP A 314 0.92 -17.12 10.39
C TRP A 314 1.74 -16.97 9.12
N ASP A 315 3.07 -16.90 9.27
CA ASP A 315 4.00 -16.79 8.16
C ASP A 315 5.16 -17.78 8.37
N GLY A 316 5.29 -18.75 7.50
CA GLY A 316 6.26 -19.83 7.61
C GLY A 316 7.57 -19.58 6.86
N ARG A 317 7.92 -18.30 6.55
CA ARG A 317 9.17 -17.96 5.87
C ARG A 317 10.40 -18.22 6.73
N ASP A 318 11.52 -18.57 6.10
CA ASP A 318 12.83 -18.56 6.74
C ASP A 318 13.42 -17.15 6.66
N GLU A 319 13.44 -16.41 7.77
CA GLU A 319 13.95 -15.05 7.87
C GLU A 319 15.43 -14.90 7.49
N ALA A 320 16.21 -15.98 7.50
CA ALA A 320 17.60 -15.94 7.07
C ALA A 320 17.73 -15.71 5.56
N ASN A 321 16.74 -16.12 4.79
CA ASN A 321 16.77 -16.13 3.32
C ASN A 321 15.66 -15.31 2.68
N ALA A 322 14.57 -15.02 3.42
CA ALA A 322 13.45 -14.19 2.96
C ALA A 322 13.55 -12.75 3.49
N PRO A 323 12.79 -11.79 2.93
CA PRO A 323 12.60 -10.48 3.53
C PRO A 323 12.04 -10.60 4.95
N ALA A 324 12.51 -9.75 5.86
CA ALA A 324 11.98 -9.70 7.23
C ALA A 324 10.48 -9.33 7.23
N THR A 325 9.72 -9.93 8.12
CA THR A 325 8.31 -9.62 8.35
C THR A 325 8.09 -9.28 9.83
N SER A 326 7.09 -8.45 10.10
CA SER A 326 6.60 -8.18 11.46
C SER A 326 5.34 -8.98 11.79
N PHE A 327 4.98 -9.93 10.91
CA PHE A 327 3.79 -10.76 11.03
C PHE A 327 4.20 -12.22 10.81
N ASP A 328 4.58 -12.90 11.87
CA ASP A 328 4.94 -14.31 11.83
C ASP A 328 3.89 -15.20 12.52
N ASN A 329 3.56 -14.92 13.76
CA ASN A 329 2.53 -15.62 14.54
C ASN A 329 1.81 -14.61 15.46
N ASP A 330 0.89 -13.85 14.89
CA ASP A 330 0.29 -12.69 15.54
C ASP A 330 -1.22 -12.80 15.67
N LEU A 331 -1.74 -12.13 16.70
CA LEU A 331 -3.16 -11.87 16.89
C LEU A 331 -3.44 -10.38 16.71
N PHE A 332 -4.23 -10.06 15.71
CA PHE A 332 -4.87 -8.76 15.59
C PHE A 332 -6.24 -8.76 16.27
N MET A 333 -6.53 -7.69 17.02
CA MET A 333 -7.86 -7.39 17.55
C MET A 333 -8.17 -5.92 17.33
N GLY A 334 -9.39 -5.62 16.88
CA GLY A 334 -9.80 -4.26 16.60
C GLY A 334 -11.27 -3.99 16.92
N ALA A 335 -11.58 -2.70 16.98
CA ALA A 335 -12.95 -2.20 17.06
C ALA A 335 -13.13 -1.02 16.11
N ARG A 336 -14.13 -1.11 15.25
CA ARG A 336 -14.54 -0.10 14.28
C ARG A 336 -15.81 0.59 14.76
N LEU A 337 -15.82 1.90 14.75
CA LEU A 337 -17.00 2.73 15.01
C LEU A 337 -17.36 3.49 13.73
N ALA A 338 -18.59 3.34 13.26
CA ALA A 338 -19.19 4.17 12.21
C ALA A 338 -20.38 4.93 12.82
N LEU A 339 -20.32 6.25 12.86
CA LEU A 339 -21.42 7.04 13.43
C LEU A 339 -22.62 7.12 12.47
N ASN A 340 -22.45 6.79 11.20
CA ASN A 340 -23.45 6.89 10.13
C ASN A 340 -24.11 8.27 10.08
N ASP A 341 -23.33 9.29 10.41
CA ASP A 341 -23.74 10.70 10.37
C ASP A 341 -23.44 11.34 9.00
N VAL A 342 -23.95 12.55 8.77
CA VAL A 342 -23.76 13.28 7.50
C VAL A 342 -22.31 13.69 7.25
N ASP A 343 -21.48 13.65 8.27
CA ASP A 343 -20.07 14.03 8.23
C ASP A 343 -19.13 12.82 8.03
N ASP A 344 -19.67 11.59 7.78
CA ASP A 344 -18.90 10.34 7.62
C ASP A 344 -17.90 10.12 8.76
N SER A 345 -18.35 10.31 10.01
CA SER A 345 -17.48 10.14 11.17
C SER A 345 -17.25 8.66 11.46
N GLN A 346 -15.98 8.23 11.41
CA GLN A 346 -15.59 6.85 11.71
C GLN A 346 -14.26 6.80 12.47
N ALA A 347 -14.06 5.70 13.17
CA ALA A 347 -12.81 5.41 13.86
C ALA A 347 -12.54 3.90 13.87
N LEU A 348 -11.26 3.53 13.81
CA LEU A 348 -10.76 2.18 14.00
C LEU A 348 -9.67 2.21 15.06
N VAL A 349 -9.75 1.32 16.03
CA VAL A 349 -8.71 1.10 17.03
C VAL A 349 -8.31 -0.36 16.96
N GLY A 350 -7.03 -0.64 16.88
CA GLY A 350 -6.55 -2.01 16.80
C GLY A 350 -5.22 -2.23 17.50
N SER A 351 -4.93 -3.51 17.72
CA SER A 351 -3.68 -3.99 18.30
C SER A 351 -3.23 -5.24 17.58
N VAL A 352 -1.96 -5.30 17.20
CA VAL A 352 -1.28 -6.54 16.79
C VAL A 352 -0.39 -7.00 17.95
N ILE A 353 -0.54 -8.24 18.34
CA ILE A 353 0.18 -8.88 19.43
C ILE A 353 0.94 -10.06 18.85
N ASP A 354 2.26 -10.00 18.88
CA ASP A 354 3.13 -11.12 18.57
C ASP A 354 2.99 -12.19 19.68
N LEU A 355 2.59 -13.39 19.30
CA LEU A 355 2.32 -14.49 20.24
C LEU A 355 3.57 -15.24 20.67
N GLU A 356 4.73 -14.99 20.04
CA GLU A 356 5.99 -15.64 20.33
C GLU A 356 6.83 -14.83 21.33
N ASP A 357 6.94 -13.51 21.13
CA ASP A 357 7.80 -12.67 21.95
C ASP A 357 7.04 -11.61 22.78
N GLY A 358 5.73 -11.44 22.55
CA GLY A 358 4.88 -10.51 23.28
C GLY A 358 5.06 -9.05 22.86
N THR A 359 5.63 -8.78 21.68
CA THR A 359 5.65 -7.44 21.10
C THR A 359 4.24 -6.98 20.82
N VAL A 360 3.92 -5.73 21.14
CA VAL A 360 2.58 -5.14 20.95
C VAL A 360 2.69 -3.84 20.19
N SER A 361 1.96 -3.76 19.08
CA SER A 361 1.69 -2.51 18.37
C SER A 361 0.22 -2.14 18.48
N LEU A 362 -0.05 -0.85 18.73
CA LEU A 362 -1.39 -0.28 18.78
C LEU A 362 -1.54 0.75 17.67
N PHE A 363 -2.71 0.81 17.09
CA PHE A 363 -3.06 1.90 16.16
C PHE A 363 -4.46 2.44 16.43
N VAL A 364 -4.63 3.70 16.06
CA VAL A 364 -5.89 4.42 16.09
C VAL A 364 -5.98 5.21 14.79
N GLU A 365 -7.09 5.08 14.10
CA GLU A 365 -7.43 5.86 12.93
C GLU A 365 -8.82 6.46 13.13
N ALA A 366 -8.98 7.71 12.80
CA ALA A 366 -10.27 8.38 12.89
C ALA A 366 -10.36 9.45 11.81
N GLU A 367 -11.55 9.61 11.26
CA GLU A 367 -11.81 10.62 10.26
C GLU A 367 -13.19 11.24 10.39
N ARG A 368 -13.29 12.48 9.93
CA ARG A 368 -14.54 13.21 9.87
C ARG A 368 -14.50 14.30 8.82
N ARG A 369 -15.58 14.48 8.08
CA ARG A 369 -15.78 15.65 7.23
C ARG A 369 -16.16 16.88 8.06
N ILE A 370 -15.77 18.03 7.57
CA ILE A 370 -16.16 19.33 8.13
C ILE A 370 -16.75 20.15 6.99
N GLY A 371 -18.07 20.18 6.90
CA GLY A 371 -18.80 20.73 5.76
C GLY A 371 -18.51 19.97 4.48
N ASP A 372 -18.65 20.64 3.33
CA ASP A 372 -18.66 19.95 2.02
C ASP A 372 -17.26 19.67 1.45
N THR A 373 -16.21 20.33 1.94
CA THR A 373 -14.91 20.35 1.27
C THR A 373 -13.72 20.02 2.17
N TRP A 374 -13.90 19.97 3.49
CA TRP A 374 -12.81 19.66 4.41
C TRP A 374 -12.97 18.29 5.03
N LYS A 375 -11.83 17.66 5.32
CA LYS A 375 -11.74 16.40 6.08
C LYS A 375 -10.60 16.51 7.08
N VAL A 376 -10.85 16.08 8.31
CA VAL A 376 -9.84 15.88 9.34
C VAL A 376 -9.63 14.39 9.49
N GLU A 377 -8.37 13.96 9.47
CA GLU A 377 -7.94 12.60 9.73
C GLU A 377 -6.95 12.60 10.90
N ALA A 378 -7.09 11.67 11.80
CA ALA A 378 -6.17 11.44 12.91
C ALA A 378 -5.71 10.00 12.88
N GLU A 379 -4.41 9.81 12.97
CA GLU A 379 -3.78 8.51 13.02
C GLU A 379 -2.80 8.48 14.19
N ALA A 380 -2.71 7.36 14.88
CA ALA A 380 -1.68 7.15 15.88
C ALA A 380 -1.17 5.71 15.80
N ARG A 381 0.14 5.53 15.90
CA ARG A 381 0.83 4.23 15.94
C ARG A 381 1.73 4.21 17.17
N PHE A 382 1.58 3.17 18.01
CA PHE A 382 2.34 3.01 19.23
C PHE A 382 2.96 1.62 19.31
N LEU A 383 4.27 1.56 19.56
CA LEU A 383 4.95 0.34 19.98
C LEU A 383 5.03 0.35 21.51
N VAL A 384 4.28 -0.54 22.14
CA VAL A 384 4.08 -0.54 23.61
C VAL A 384 5.08 -1.45 24.31
N ASN A 385 5.28 -2.64 23.78
CA ASN A 385 6.26 -3.62 24.28
C ASN A 385 6.95 -4.22 23.06
N THR A 386 8.26 -4.07 22.97
CA THR A 386 9.02 -4.54 21.80
C THR A 386 10.19 -5.39 22.27
N ASP A 387 10.18 -6.69 21.95
CA ASP A 387 11.35 -7.55 22.19
C ASP A 387 12.50 -7.10 21.28
N ARG A 388 13.72 -7.21 21.78
CA ARG A 388 14.92 -6.75 21.06
C ARG A 388 15.22 -7.54 19.79
N ARG A 389 14.68 -8.75 19.67
CA ARG A 389 14.85 -9.64 18.51
C ARG A 389 13.78 -9.42 17.47
N ASN A 390 12.65 -8.80 17.83
CA ASN A 390 11.57 -8.52 16.93
C ASN A 390 12.00 -7.55 15.81
N THR A 391 11.47 -7.72 14.62
CA THR A 391 11.73 -6.87 13.45
C THR A 391 11.33 -5.41 13.67
N LEU A 392 10.40 -5.15 14.61
CA LEU A 392 9.97 -3.81 15.03
C LEU A 392 10.93 -3.16 16.05
N ALA A 393 11.90 -3.88 16.61
CA ALA A 393 12.83 -3.33 17.60
C ALA A 393 13.55 -2.04 17.17
N PRO A 394 13.96 -1.87 15.90
CA PRO A 394 14.55 -0.60 15.46
C PRO A 394 13.63 0.61 15.65
N PHE A 395 12.31 0.40 15.62
CA PHE A 395 11.29 1.44 15.64
C PHE A 395 10.68 1.69 17.03
N GLU A 396 11.18 1.06 18.11
CA GLU A 396 10.59 1.13 19.46
C GLU A 396 10.37 2.55 20.00
N ARG A 397 11.07 3.56 19.43
CA ARG A 397 10.93 4.98 19.79
C ARG A 397 10.25 5.82 18.70
N ASP A 398 9.71 5.16 17.69
CA ASP A 398 9.10 5.82 16.55
C ASP A 398 7.56 5.83 16.60
N SER A 399 6.98 5.64 17.81
CA SER A 399 5.56 5.90 18.03
C SER A 399 5.21 7.33 17.63
N PHE A 400 4.08 7.53 16.96
CA PHE A 400 3.68 8.85 16.47
C PHE A 400 2.17 9.07 16.54
N VAL A 401 1.80 10.35 16.46
CA VAL A 401 0.44 10.82 16.18
C VAL A 401 0.51 11.73 14.97
N ASN A 402 -0.32 11.46 13.97
CA ASN A 402 -0.45 12.26 12.76
C ASN A 402 -1.84 12.90 12.71
N LEU A 403 -1.89 14.19 12.42
CA LEU A 403 -3.12 14.93 12.15
C LEU A 403 -3.05 15.49 10.73
N ARG A 404 -4.03 15.13 9.91
CA ARG A 404 -4.19 15.64 8.55
C ARG A 404 -5.43 16.55 8.47
N LEU A 405 -5.24 17.70 7.87
CA LEU A 405 -6.33 18.55 7.41
C LEU A 405 -6.30 18.62 5.89
N ALA A 406 -7.28 18.00 5.26
CA ALA A 406 -7.42 17.95 3.80
C ALA A 406 -8.55 18.85 3.31
N ARG A 407 -8.33 19.54 2.19
CA ARG A 407 -9.34 20.26 1.44
C ARG A 407 -9.56 19.61 0.10
N TYR A 408 -10.77 19.18 -0.13
CA TYR A 408 -11.25 18.58 -1.38
C TYR A 408 -11.81 19.62 -2.36
N PHE A 409 -11.73 19.34 -3.63
CA PHE A 409 -12.25 20.18 -4.71
C PHE A 409 -12.76 19.34 -5.89
#